data_88a37a3bbe75851345ac3502e13f3b29
#
_entry.id   88a37a3bbe75851345ac3502e13f3b29
#
_cell.length_a   1.000
_cell.length_b   1.000
_cell.length_c   1.000
_cell.angle_alpha   90.00
_cell.angle_beta   90.00
_cell.angle_gamma   90.00
#
_symmetry.space_group_name_H-M   'P 1'
#
loop_
_entity.id
_entity.type
_entity.pdbx_description
1 polymer ?
#
loop_
_entity_poly.entity_id
_entity_poly.type
_entity_poly.pdbx_seq_one_letter_code
_entity_poly.pdbx_strand_id
1 'polypeptide(L)'
;VRLLDIYIARHIWAAVAIVLLVILGLDLMTALGSELDALDNGASFKQVLTYIVLTVPRRVYEFMPLTVLVGCLVGLGALANNSELTVMRAAGISLRRIVWSVMQAVAVFVLAAAILGEFVAPVSQKMAEIEQTQYKGAASTKGFWLREGNDYIFVRSVKSDGVLQDVSRYRFADNNWQQTLVAKTGEYQGSQWTLKQLQTVWLEDQIIVQQGQDDMVWPVSLKPNLLSILSMDPQHLAIEDLVEYSEYLHQSGLDAAPYELAFWKKILQPLATLSLVFVAISFVFGSTRSVTLGQRVLVGVLVGLAFNYVQEVLGPASSVFGFTPLLAYLMPILVCVAGGAWMLRKAG
;
A
#
# COMPACT_ATOMS: atom_id res chain seq x y z
N VAL A 1 25.42 26.44 -14.32
CA VAL A 1 24.23 26.15 -13.48
C VAL A 1 23.67 24.76 -13.80
N ARG A 2 23.40 24.41 -15.07
CA ARG A 2 22.93 23.08 -15.49
C ARG A 2 23.87 21.92 -15.12
N LEU A 3 25.20 22.15 -15.24
CA LEU A 3 26.20 21.13 -14.92
C LEU A 3 26.18 20.73 -13.43
N LEU A 4 26.00 21.69 -12.54
CA LEU A 4 25.88 21.45 -11.11
C LEU A 4 24.63 20.62 -10.77
N ASP A 5 23.49 20.95 -11.37
CA ASP A 5 22.23 20.23 -11.13
C ASP A 5 22.37 18.76 -11.58
N ILE A 6 22.97 18.51 -12.75
CA ILE A 6 23.24 17.16 -13.26
C ILE A 6 24.23 16.41 -12.37
N TYR A 7 25.25 17.09 -11.88
CA TYR A 7 26.27 16.51 -11.00
C TYR A 7 25.63 16.00 -9.68
N ILE A 8 24.88 16.88 -9.01
CA ILE A 8 24.16 16.53 -7.78
C ILE A 8 23.15 15.40 -8.04
N ALA A 9 22.37 15.52 -9.13
CA ALA A 9 21.38 14.51 -9.50
C ALA A 9 22.01 13.13 -9.71
N ARG A 10 23.15 13.05 -10.41
CA ARG A 10 23.85 11.78 -10.65
C ARG A 10 24.27 11.09 -9.35
N HIS A 11 24.79 11.85 -8.38
CA HIS A 11 25.19 11.31 -7.08
C HIS A 11 23.98 10.79 -6.29
N ILE A 12 22.89 11.57 -6.28
CA ILE A 12 21.63 11.15 -5.62
C ILE A 12 21.06 9.91 -6.31
N TRP A 13 20.97 9.90 -7.63
CA TRP A 13 20.40 8.78 -8.38
C TRP A 13 21.19 7.49 -8.17
N ALA A 14 22.52 7.57 -8.22
CA ALA A 14 23.36 6.40 -7.94
C ALA A 14 23.17 5.89 -6.49
N ALA A 15 23.13 6.79 -5.51
CA ALA A 15 22.91 6.43 -4.13
C ALA A 15 21.53 5.83 -3.89
N VAL A 16 20.46 6.43 -4.44
CA VAL A 16 19.09 5.91 -4.35
C VAL A 16 18.99 4.53 -5.00
N ALA A 17 19.58 4.33 -6.19
CA ALA A 17 19.58 3.03 -6.86
C ALA A 17 20.27 1.94 -6.02
N ILE A 18 21.43 2.24 -5.43
CA ILE A 18 22.16 1.29 -4.57
C ILE A 18 21.32 0.96 -3.32
N VAL A 19 20.76 1.97 -2.65
CA VAL A 19 19.94 1.78 -1.45
C VAL A 19 18.67 0.97 -1.78
N LEU A 20 18.03 1.24 -2.93
CA LEU A 20 16.87 0.48 -3.41
C LEU A 20 17.22 -1.00 -3.61
N LEU A 21 18.36 -1.27 -4.27
CA LEU A 21 18.82 -2.64 -4.48
C LEU A 21 19.05 -3.39 -3.16
N VAL A 22 19.66 -2.71 -2.17
CA VAL A 22 19.91 -3.33 -0.86
C VAL A 22 18.60 -3.61 -0.13
N ILE A 23 17.71 -2.62 -0.02
CA ILE A 23 16.41 -2.78 0.69
C ILE A 23 15.56 -3.84 -0.01
N LEU A 24 15.42 -3.75 -1.33
CA LEU A 24 14.64 -4.69 -2.11
C LEU A 24 15.23 -6.11 -2.06
N GLY A 25 16.55 -6.24 -2.10
CA GLY A 25 17.23 -7.54 -1.98
C GLY A 25 16.95 -8.21 -0.64
N LEU A 26 17.03 -7.47 0.46
CA LEU A 26 16.71 -7.97 1.81
C LEU A 26 15.22 -8.36 1.92
N ASP A 27 14.33 -7.52 1.39
CA ASP A 27 12.89 -7.79 1.41
C ASP A 27 12.52 -9.01 0.55
N LEU A 28 13.11 -9.15 -0.64
CA LEU A 28 12.89 -10.33 -1.49
C LEU A 28 13.43 -11.62 -0.85
N MET A 29 14.53 -11.56 -0.09
CA MET A 29 15.02 -12.71 0.68
C MET A 29 14.01 -13.13 1.76
N THR A 30 13.44 -12.17 2.49
CA THR A 30 12.40 -12.47 3.48
C THR A 30 11.13 -12.99 2.84
N ALA A 31 10.73 -12.43 1.69
CA ALA A 31 9.59 -12.91 0.91
C ALA A 31 9.80 -14.35 0.42
N LEU A 32 11.00 -14.67 -0.08
CA LEU A 32 11.31 -16.04 -0.48
C LEU A 32 11.24 -16.99 0.73
N GLY A 33 11.79 -16.57 1.88
CA GLY A 33 11.74 -17.33 3.12
C GLY A 33 10.32 -17.64 3.58
N SER A 34 9.39 -16.68 3.47
CA SER A 34 7.97 -16.86 3.84
C SER A 34 7.20 -17.77 2.88
N GLU A 35 7.71 -17.99 1.67
CA GLU A 35 7.09 -18.88 0.67
C GLU A 35 7.71 -20.28 0.65
N LEU A 36 8.74 -20.58 1.47
CA LEU A 36 9.36 -21.91 1.54
C LEU A 36 8.35 -23.00 1.94
N ASP A 37 7.47 -22.71 2.89
CA ASP A 37 6.41 -23.64 3.32
C ASP A 37 5.48 -24.04 2.16
N ALA A 38 5.30 -23.17 1.18
CA ALA A 38 4.50 -23.49 -0.01
C ALA A 38 5.18 -24.52 -0.89
N LEU A 39 6.51 -24.51 -0.99
CA LEU A 39 7.27 -25.51 -1.72
C LEU A 39 7.14 -26.89 -1.06
N ASP A 40 7.17 -26.96 0.27
CA ASP A 40 6.99 -28.21 1.02
C ASP A 40 5.57 -28.77 0.84
N ASN A 41 4.58 -27.90 0.60
CA ASN A 41 3.19 -28.26 0.32
C ASN A 41 2.90 -28.55 -1.17
N GLY A 42 3.94 -28.67 -2.00
CA GLY A 42 3.82 -29.12 -3.40
C GLY A 42 3.76 -28.02 -4.44
N ALA A 43 3.95 -26.75 -4.07
CA ALA A 43 4.10 -25.67 -5.03
C ALA A 43 5.38 -25.82 -5.87
N SER A 44 5.32 -25.46 -7.15
CA SER A 44 6.53 -25.44 -7.98
C SER A 44 7.38 -24.20 -7.66
N PHE A 45 8.71 -24.37 -7.61
CA PHE A 45 9.64 -23.26 -7.46
C PHE A 45 9.39 -22.12 -8.49
N LYS A 46 9.01 -22.50 -9.72
CA LYS A 46 8.66 -21.53 -10.77
C LYS A 46 7.46 -20.67 -10.38
N GLN A 47 6.42 -21.25 -9.78
CA GLN A 47 5.23 -20.50 -9.33
C GLN A 47 5.59 -19.52 -8.23
N VAL A 48 6.34 -19.97 -7.23
CA VAL A 48 6.82 -19.08 -6.14
C VAL A 48 7.68 -17.93 -6.69
N LEU A 49 8.60 -18.24 -7.61
CA LEU A 49 9.44 -17.20 -8.22
C LEU A 49 8.60 -16.21 -9.05
N THR A 50 7.62 -16.69 -9.82
CA THR A 50 6.71 -15.85 -10.60
C THR A 50 5.93 -14.91 -9.68
N TYR A 51 5.38 -15.43 -8.59
CA TYR A 51 4.71 -14.63 -7.56
C TYR A 51 5.62 -13.52 -7.02
N ILE A 52 6.84 -13.86 -6.59
CA ILE A 52 7.80 -12.91 -6.04
C ILE A 52 8.13 -11.81 -7.07
N VAL A 53 8.40 -12.18 -8.32
CA VAL A 53 8.71 -11.20 -9.39
C VAL A 53 7.52 -10.28 -9.66
N LEU A 54 6.30 -10.79 -9.67
CA LEU A 54 5.09 -10.00 -9.86
C LEU A 54 4.84 -9.02 -8.70
N THR A 55 5.31 -9.30 -7.47
CA THR A 55 5.20 -8.38 -6.34
C THR A 55 6.26 -7.27 -6.33
N VAL A 56 7.32 -7.35 -7.16
CA VAL A 56 8.42 -6.37 -7.18
C VAL A 56 7.95 -4.92 -7.42
N PRO A 57 7.08 -4.63 -8.40
CA PRO A 57 6.65 -3.24 -8.64
C PRO A 57 5.98 -2.60 -7.41
N ARG A 58 5.14 -3.35 -6.71
CA ARG A 58 4.51 -2.91 -5.46
C ARG A 58 5.56 -2.62 -4.38
N ARG A 59 6.50 -3.54 -4.16
CA ARG A 59 7.58 -3.40 -3.17
C ARG A 59 8.45 -2.18 -3.44
N VAL A 60 8.82 -1.95 -4.70
CA VAL A 60 9.56 -0.75 -5.11
C VAL A 60 8.77 0.51 -4.75
N TYR A 61 7.47 0.55 -5.02
CA TYR A 61 6.61 1.68 -4.66
C TYR A 61 6.54 1.92 -3.16
N GLU A 62 6.33 0.87 -2.37
CA GLU A 62 6.22 0.94 -0.91
C GLU A 62 7.52 1.41 -0.23
N PHE A 63 8.67 0.93 -0.70
CA PHE A 63 9.97 1.32 -0.14
C PHE A 63 10.51 2.65 -0.66
N MET A 64 9.89 3.26 -1.68
CA MET A 64 10.40 4.47 -2.31
C MET A 64 10.64 5.63 -1.33
N PRO A 65 9.74 5.98 -0.39
CA PRO A 65 9.96 7.08 0.52
C PRO A 65 11.22 6.88 1.40
N LEU A 66 11.39 5.69 1.96
CA LEU A 66 12.55 5.34 2.77
C LEU A 66 13.83 5.30 1.94
N THR A 67 13.76 4.69 0.76
CA THR A 67 14.90 4.57 -0.17
C THR A 67 15.40 5.92 -0.62
N VAL A 68 14.52 6.85 -0.96
CA VAL A 68 14.88 8.20 -1.39
C VAL A 68 15.45 9.01 -0.24
N LEU A 69 14.87 8.90 0.97
CA LEU A 69 15.42 9.51 2.18
C LEU A 69 16.87 9.08 2.43
N VAL A 70 17.09 7.76 2.53
CA VAL A 70 18.41 7.18 2.83
C VAL A 70 19.39 7.45 1.68
N GLY A 71 18.94 7.30 0.43
CA GLY A 71 19.75 7.59 -0.76
C GLY A 71 20.20 9.04 -0.83
N CYS A 72 19.32 10.00 -0.46
CA CYS A 72 19.72 11.40 -0.35
C CYS A 72 20.74 11.63 0.76
N LEU A 73 20.59 10.99 1.92
CA LEU A 73 21.58 11.09 3.01
C LEU A 73 22.94 10.53 2.59
N VAL A 74 22.97 9.41 1.89
CA VAL A 74 24.18 8.79 1.38
C VAL A 74 24.82 9.67 0.30
N GLY A 75 24.04 10.07 -0.72
CA GLY A 75 24.55 10.86 -1.84
C GLY A 75 25.05 12.24 -1.43
N LEU A 76 24.24 12.99 -0.66
CA LEU A 76 24.67 14.30 -0.13
C LEU A 76 25.74 14.17 0.94
N GLY A 77 25.69 13.09 1.74
CA GLY A 77 26.71 12.80 2.74
C GLY A 77 28.09 12.54 2.13
N ALA A 78 28.15 11.83 1.00
CA ALA A 78 29.37 11.63 0.24
C ALA A 78 29.95 12.96 -0.27
N LEU A 79 29.12 13.82 -0.88
CA LEU A 79 29.51 15.14 -1.32
C LEU A 79 29.98 16.04 -0.15
N ALA A 80 29.37 15.91 1.02
CA ALA A 80 29.76 16.63 2.23
C ALA A 80 31.13 16.15 2.77
N ASN A 81 31.34 14.83 2.81
CA ASN A 81 32.61 14.25 3.28
C ASN A 81 33.81 14.62 2.39
N ASN A 82 33.59 14.72 1.08
CA ASN A 82 34.57 15.17 0.13
C ASN A 82 34.76 16.71 0.13
N SER A 83 34.11 17.42 1.06
CA SER A 83 34.12 18.89 1.15
C SER A 83 33.55 19.61 -0.09
N GLU A 84 32.94 18.89 -1.02
CA GLU A 84 32.39 19.44 -2.26
C GLU A 84 31.28 20.44 -2.01
N LEU A 85 30.36 20.12 -1.07
CA LEU A 85 29.29 21.05 -0.67
C LEU A 85 29.84 22.33 -0.04
N THR A 86 30.97 22.23 0.70
CA THR A 86 31.66 23.38 1.27
C THR A 86 32.29 24.26 0.19
N VAL A 87 32.93 23.64 -0.81
CA VAL A 87 33.52 24.36 -1.97
C VAL A 87 32.40 25.04 -2.78
N MET A 88 31.28 24.37 -3.03
CA MET A 88 30.11 24.97 -3.71
C MET A 88 29.61 26.22 -2.98
N ARG A 89 29.50 26.16 -1.65
CA ARG A 89 29.08 27.30 -0.83
C ARG A 89 30.13 28.43 -0.84
N ALA A 90 31.40 28.09 -0.77
CA ALA A 90 32.50 29.06 -0.87
C ALA A 90 32.54 29.76 -2.24
N ALA A 91 32.16 29.06 -3.30
CA ALA A 91 31.99 29.62 -4.64
C ALA A 91 30.72 30.49 -4.81
N GLY A 92 29.98 30.78 -3.72
CA GLY A 92 28.79 31.66 -3.74
C GLY A 92 27.50 30.98 -4.09
N ILE A 93 27.42 29.64 -4.15
CA ILE A 93 26.19 28.92 -4.39
C ILE A 93 25.36 28.92 -3.10
N SER A 94 24.18 29.51 -3.14
CA SER A 94 23.28 29.61 -1.97
C SER A 94 22.75 28.21 -1.58
N LEU A 95 22.53 27.99 -0.28
CA LEU A 95 21.92 26.78 0.25
C LEU A 95 20.56 26.48 -0.41
N ARG A 96 19.73 27.50 -0.62
CA ARG A 96 18.44 27.37 -1.30
C ARG A 96 18.58 26.78 -2.70
N ARG A 97 19.64 27.13 -3.42
CA ARG A 97 19.92 26.61 -4.76
C ARG A 97 20.28 25.13 -4.74
N ILE A 98 21.10 24.70 -3.78
CA ILE A 98 21.45 23.29 -3.60
C ILE A 98 20.21 22.49 -3.23
N VAL A 99 19.41 22.96 -2.27
CA VAL A 99 18.14 22.33 -1.89
C VAL A 99 17.22 22.13 -3.10
N TRP A 100 17.09 23.20 -3.93
CA TRP A 100 16.27 23.12 -5.13
C TRP A 100 16.77 22.09 -6.14
N SER A 101 18.10 22.02 -6.37
CA SER A 101 18.70 21.01 -7.25
C SER A 101 18.44 19.57 -6.76
N VAL A 102 18.52 19.36 -5.44
CA VAL A 102 18.22 18.05 -4.82
C VAL A 102 16.74 17.72 -5.00
N MET A 103 15.85 18.66 -4.71
CA MET A 103 14.40 18.44 -4.87
C MET A 103 14.01 18.13 -6.31
N GLN A 104 14.63 18.78 -7.30
CA GLN A 104 14.42 18.44 -8.72
C GLN A 104 14.91 17.03 -9.05
N ALA A 105 16.09 16.63 -8.55
CA ALA A 105 16.62 15.29 -8.76
C ALA A 105 15.69 14.20 -8.18
N VAL A 106 15.13 14.46 -6.99
CA VAL A 106 14.23 13.56 -6.30
C VAL A 106 12.83 13.53 -6.96
N ALA A 107 12.36 14.65 -7.50
CA ALA A 107 11.06 14.72 -8.16
C ALA A 107 10.91 13.66 -9.29
N VAL A 108 12.02 13.29 -9.95
CA VAL A 108 12.02 12.23 -10.97
C VAL A 108 11.64 10.88 -10.35
N PHE A 109 12.21 10.53 -9.18
CA PHE A 109 11.86 9.29 -8.48
C PHE A 109 10.43 9.32 -7.94
N VAL A 110 10.00 10.46 -7.42
CA VAL A 110 8.62 10.64 -6.93
C VAL A 110 7.60 10.44 -8.04
N LEU A 111 7.86 11.01 -9.23
CA LEU A 111 7.02 10.82 -10.40
C LEU A 111 7.05 9.38 -10.91
N ALA A 112 8.24 8.78 -10.99
CA ALA A 112 8.38 7.39 -11.38
C ALA A 112 7.64 6.45 -10.41
N ALA A 113 7.75 6.69 -9.10
CA ALA A 113 7.03 5.95 -8.08
C ALA A 113 5.51 6.13 -8.19
N ALA A 114 5.03 7.35 -8.45
CA ALA A 114 3.61 7.61 -8.63
C ALA A 114 3.04 6.85 -9.83
N ILE A 115 3.74 6.88 -10.98
CA ILE A 115 3.34 6.14 -12.19
C ILE A 115 3.37 4.62 -11.92
N LEU A 116 4.43 4.13 -11.28
CA LEU A 116 4.57 2.71 -10.96
C LEU A 116 3.47 2.24 -9.98
N GLY A 117 3.20 3.03 -8.96
CA GLY A 117 2.19 2.74 -7.93
C GLY A 117 0.75 2.82 -8.44
N GLU A 118 0.48 3.61 -9.49
CA GLU A 118 -0.87 3.76 -10.04
C GLU A 118 -1.17 2.77 -11.16
N PHE A 119 -0.22 2.56 -12.09
CA PHE A 119 -0.49 1.80 -13.31
C PHE A 119 0.12 0.40 -13.30
N VAL A 120 1.27 0.19 -12.67
CA VAL A 120 2.00 -1.09 -12.75
C VAL A 120 1.74 -1.96 -11.52
N ALA A 121 1.86 -1.37 -10.33
CA ALA A 121 1.76 -2.13 -9.09
C ALA A 121 0.39 -2.80 -8.90
N PRO A 122 -0.79 -2.17 -9.13
CA PRO A 122 -2.07 -2.82 -8.97
C PRO A 122 -2.26 -4.00 -9.93
N VAL A 123 -1.87 -3.82 -11.19
CA VAL A 123 -2.01 -4.88 -12.22
C VAL A 123 -1.11 -6.07 -11.90
N SER A 124 0.16 -5.82 -11.58
CA SER A 124 1.11 -6.88 -11.24
C SER A 124 0.73 -7.59 -9.94
N GLN A 125 0.21 -6.87 -8.95
CA GLN A 125 -0.25 -7.45 -7.69
C GLN A 125 -1.47 -8.35 -7.90
N LYS A 126 -2.43 -7.94 -8.73
CA LYS A 126 -3.57 -8.80 -9.09
C LYS A 126 -3.12 -10.10 -9.73
N MET A 127 -2.15 -10.05 -10.64
CA MET A 127 -1.57 -11.26 -11.25
C MET A 127 -0.84 -12.12 -10.20
N ALA A 128 -0.12 -11.49 -9.27
CA ALA A 128 0.55 -12.19 -8.18
C ALA A 128 -0.43 -12.96 -7.28
N GLU A 129 -1.55 -12.34 -6.92
CA GLU A 129 -2.57 -12.98 -6.08
C GLU A 129 -3.27 -14.15 -6.77
N ILE A 130 -3.52 -14.03 -8.08
CA ILE A 130 -4.01 -15.15 -8.90
C ILE A 130 -3.04 -16.32 -8.86
N GLU A 131 -1.74 -16.06 -9.09
CA GLU A 131 -0.71 -17.09 -9.05
C GLU A 131 -0.60 -17.73 -7.65
N GLN A 132 -0.63 -16.90 -6.59
CA GLN A 132 -0.57 -17.40 -5.21
C GLN A 132 -1.77 -18.30 -4.87
N THR A 133 -2.96 -17.94 -5.33
CA THR A 133 -4.19 -18.73 -5.10
C THR A 133 -4.11 -20.10 -5.77
N GLN A 134 -3.41 -20.22 -6.90
CA GLN A 134 -3.26 -21.51 -7.61
C GLN A 134 -2.49 -22.54 -6.80
N TYR A 135 -1.45 -22.14 -6.06
CA TYR A 135 -0.62 -23.07 -5.30
C TYR A 135 -0.92 -23.13 -3.79
N LYS A 136 -1.44 -22.04 -3.18
CA LYS A 136 -1.86 -22.06 -1.76
C LYS A 136 -3.33 -22.45 -1.58
N GLY A 137 -4.12 -22.46 -2.66
CA GLY A 137 -5.55 -22.66 -2.62
C GLY A 137 -6.31 -21.45 -2.08
N ALA A 138 -7.64 -21.52 -2.15
CA ALA A 138 -8.54 -20.42 -1.74
C ALA A 138 -8.47 -20.08 -0.22
N ALA A 139 -7.83 -20.90 0.58
CA ALA A 139 -7.72 -20.69 2.03
C ALA A 139 -6.84 -19.48 2.41
N SER A 140 -6.03 -18.95 1.49
CA SER A 140 -5.14 -17.80 1.74
C SER A 140 -5.80 -16.44 1.49
N THR A 141 -7.01 -16.41 0.93
CA THR A 141 -7.71 -15.16 0.60
C THR A 141 -8.55 -14.70 1.81
N LYS A 142 -8.39 -13.46 2.24
CA LYS A 142 -9.25 -12.86 3.27
C LYS A 142 -10.67 -12.78 2.71
N GLY A 143 -11.64 -13.40 3.40
CA GLY A 143 -13.04 -13.23 3.05
C GLY A 143 -13.49 -11.78 3.24
N PHE A 144 -14.54 -11.38 2.51
CA PHE A 144 -15.06 -10.02 2.56
C PHE A 144 -16.57 -10.02 2.76
N TRP A 145 -17.05 -8.90 3.31
CA TRP A 145 -18.46 -8.67 3.58
C TRP A 145 -19.04 -7.73 2.53
N LEU A 146 -20.29 -8.03 2.15
CA LEU A 146 -21.13 -7.22 1.30
C LEU A 146 -22.43 -6.95 2.03
N ARG A 147 -23.11 -5.86 1.66
CA ARG A 147 -24.44 -5.58 2.13
C ARG A 147 -25.33 -5.19 0.96
N GLU A 148 -26.50 -5.80 0.88
CA GLU A 148 -27.53 -5.47 -0.09
C GLU A 148 -28.87 -5.35 0.62
N GLY A 149 -29.31 -4.13 0.86
CA GLY A 149 -30.50 -3.87 1.65
C GLY A 149 -30.39 -4.44 3.07
N ASN A 150 -31.21 -5.44 3.37
CA ASN A 150 -31.27 -6.13 4.67
C ASN A 150 -30.43 -7.43 4.71
N ASP A 151 -29.75 -7.76 3.63
CA ASP A 151 -28.92 -8.95 3.51
C ASP A 151 -27.45 -8.58 3.75
N TYR A 152 -26.80 -9.25 4.70
CA TYR A 152 -25.37 -9.24 4.92
C TYR A 152 -24.78 -10.50 4.31
N ILE A 153 -23.80 -10.32 3.44
CA ILE A 153 -23.27 -11.40 2.63
C ILE A 153 -21.78 -11.52 2.92
N PHE A 154 -21.35 -12.71 3.29
CA PHE A 154 -19.95 -13.04 3.45
C PHE A 154 -19.51 -13.97 2.33
N VAL A 155 -18.45 -13.61 1.62
CA VAL A 155 -17.81 -14.45 0.61
C VAL A 155 -16.41 -14.80 1.11
N ARG A 156 -16.11 -16.09 1.23
CA ARG A 156 -14.81 -16.54 1.76
C ARG A 156 -13.69 -16.31 0.77
N SER A 157 -13.90 -16.60 -0.50
CA SER A 157 -12.90 -16.40 -1.54
C SER A 157 -13.52 -16.35 -2.93
N VAL A 158 -12.76 -15.79 -3.87
CA VAL A 158 -13.07 -15.77 -5.30
C VAL A 158 -11.97 -16.54 -6.02
N LYS A 159 -12.32 -17.53 -6.81
CA LYS A 159 -11.36 -18.23 -7.67
C LYS A 159 -10.93 -17.36 -8.86
N SER A 160 -9.82 -17.73 -9.50
CA SER A 160 -9.28 -17.05 -10.69
C SER A 160 -10.24 -17.05 -11.88
N ASP A 161 -11.18 -18.00 -11.93
CA ASP A 161 -12.24 -18.11 -12.93
C ASP A 161 -13.50 -17.28 -12.59
N GLY A 162 -13.47 -16.52 -11.48
CA GLY A 162 -14.58 -15.68 -11.02
C GLY A 162 -15.63 -16.42 -10.20
N VAL A 163 -15.42 -17.71 -9.88
CA VAL A 163 -16.35 -18.50 -9.05
C VAL A 163 -16.18 -18.14 -7.58
N LEU A 164 -17.30 -17.78 -6.92
CA LEU A 164 -17.34 -17.54 -5.48
C LEU A 164 -17.28 -18.87 -4.73
N GLN A 165 -16.61 -18.88 -3.58
CA GLN A 165 -16.56 -20.03 -2.68
C GLN A 165 -17.07 -19.67 -1.29
N ASP A 166 -17.84 -20.58 -0.70
CA ASP A 166 -18.41 -20.47 0.64
C ASP A 166 -19.11 -19.12 0.86
N VAL A 167 -20.19 -18.91 0.14
CA VAL A 167 -21.02 -17.70 0.24
C VAL A 167 -22.04 -17.90 1.37
N SER A 168 -22.06 -16.99 2.34
CA SER A 168 -23.03 -16.99 3.43
C SER A 168 -23.86 -15.70 3.38
N ARG A 169 -25.15 -15.79 3.27
CA ARG A 169 -26.07 -14.66 3.30
C ARG A 169 -26.90 -14.69 4.57
N TYR A 170 -26.85 -13.62 5.34
CA TYR A 170 -27.61 -13.41 6.57
C TYR A 170 -28.67 -12.35 6.31
N ARG A 171 -29.94 -12.71 6.45
CA ARG A 171 -31.08 -11.78 6.31
C ARG A 171 -31.59 -11.35 7.67
N PHE A 172 -31.70 -10.02 7.85
CA PHE A 172 -32.27 -9.41 9.03
C PHE A 172 -33.55 -8.63 8.64
N ALA A 173 -34.57 -8.67 9.50
CA ALA A 173 -35.74 -7.79 9.44
C ALA A 173 -35.98 -7.23 10.85
N ASP A 174 -36.21 -5.93 10.95
CA ASP A 174 -36.42 -5.22 12.23
C ASP A 174 -35.34 -5.54 13.30
N ASN A 175 -34.07 -5.58 12.85
CA ASN A 175 -32.91 -5.95 13.66
C ASN A 175 -32.91 -7.39 14.21
N ASN A 176 -33.82 -8.25 13.75
CA ASN A 176 -33.88 -9.65 14.10
C ASN A 176 -33.40 -10.53 12.94
N TRP A 177 -32.60 -11.54 13.28
CA TRP A 177 -32.19 -12.55 12.31
C TRP A 177 -33.41 -13.34 11.83
N GLN A 178 -33.56 -13.47 10.50
CA GLN A 178 -34.65 -14.20 9.86
C GLN A 178 -34.14 -15.50 9.25
N GLN A 179 -33.05 -15.42 8.50
CA GLN A 179 -32.62 -16.53 7.66
C GLN A 179 -31.11 -16.43 7.42
N THR A 180 -30.46 -17.59 7.37
CA THR A 180 -29.11 -17.75 6.84
C THR A 180 -29.16 -18.72 5.66
N LEU A 181 -28.53 -18.31 4.55
CA LEU A 181 -28.33 -19.14 3.39
C LEU A 181 -26.83 -19.33 3.21
N VAL A 182 -26.38 -20.58 3.12
CA VAL A 182 -25.00 -20.94 2.86
C VAL A 182 -24.94 -21.66 1.52
N ALA A 183 -24.10 -21.17 0.60
CA ALA A 183 -23.85 -21.80 -0.70
C ALA A 183 -22.39 -22.18 -0.81
N LYS A 184 -22.09 -23.33 -1.35
CA LYS A 184 -20.71 -23.79 -1.50
C LYS A 184 -19.99 -23.08 -2.65
N THR A 185 -20.73 -22.80 -3.72
CA THR A 185 -20.20 -22.08 -4.89
C THR A 185 -21.23 -21.11 -5.46
N GLY A 186 -20.72 -20.01 -6.07
CA GLY A 186 -21.53 -19.06 -6.84
C GLY A 186 -20.87 -18.78 -8.19
N GLU A 187 -21.60 -18.93 -9.28
CA GLU A 187 -21.14 -18.70 -10.65
C GLU A 187 -21.89 -17.53 -11.28
N TYR A 188 -21.18 -16.66 -12.00
CA TYR A 188 -21.78 -15.57 -12.74
C TYR A 188 -22.11 -16.02 -14.16
N GLN A 189 -23.39 -16.04 -14.52
CA GLN A 189 -23.86 -16.45 -15.83
C GLN A 189 -24.78 -15.38 -16.42
N GLY A 190 -24.38 -14.82 -17.56
CA GLY A 190 -25.21 -13.94 -18.39
C GLY A 190 -25.62 -12.58 -17.82
N SER A 191 -25.65 -12.33 -16.56
CA SER A 191 -25.92 -11.09 -15.81
C SER A 191 -26.39 -11.36 -14.37
N GLN A 192 -26.45 -12.62 -13.97
CA GLN A 192 -26.94 -13.03 -12.65
C GLN A 192 -26.01 -14.04 -12.02
N TRP A 193 -25.99 -14.09 -10.69
CA TRP A 193 -25.27 -15.09 -9.94
C TRP A 193 -26.16 -16.32 -9.73
N THR A 194 -25.60 -17.49 -9.98
CA THR A 194 -26.23 -18.77 -9.64
C THR A 194 -25.46 -19.40 -8.49
N LEU A 195 -26.10 -19.51 -7.33
CA LEU A 195 -25.56 -20.19 -6.17
C LEU A 195 -25.87 -21.68 -6.27
N LYS A 196 -24.89 -22.53 -5.93
CA LYS A 196 -25.01 -24.00 -6.00
C LYS A 196 -24.75 -24.64 -4.65
N GLN A 197 -25.36 -25.80 -4.43
CA GLN A 197 -25.25 -26.57 -3.19
C GLN A 197 -25.62 -25.71 -1.96
N LEU A 198 -26.89 -25.26 -1.93
CA LEU A 198 -27.37 -24.36 -0.89
C LEU A 198 -27.90 -25.13 0.31
N GLN A 199 -27.66 -24.53 1.47
CA GLN A 199 -28.34 -24.88 2.72
C GLN A 199 -28.97 -23.61 3.29
N THR A 200 -30.26 -23.63 3.48
CA THR A 200 -31.01 -22.53 4.07
C THR A 200 -31.42 -22.91 5.48
N VAL A 201 -31.17 -22.01 6.42
CA VAL A 201 -31.53 -22.15 7.83
C VAL A 201 -32.39 -20.97 8.23
N TRP A 202 -33.54 -21.20 8.82
CA TRP A 202 -34.42 -20.17 9.38
C TRP A 202 -35.06 -20.61 10.68
N LEU A 203 -35.66 -19.68 11.41
CA LEU A 203 -36.38 -19.93 12.64
C LEU A 203 -37.87 -19.94 12.39
N GLU A 204 -38.56 -21.04 12.71
CA GLU A 204 -40.01 -21.21 12.61
C GLU A 204 -40.51 -21.73 13.95
N ASP A 205 -41.42 -21.01 14.61
CA ASP A 205 -41.97 -21.36 15.92
C ASP A 205 -40.96 -21.78 16.98
N GLN A 206 -39.82 -21.06 17.07
CA GLN A 206 -38.67 -21.36 17.94
C GLN A 206 -37.91 -22.66 17.60
N ILE A 207 -38.16 -23.24 16.41
CA ILE A 207 -37.47 -24.41 15.91
C ILE A 207 -36.55 -23.98 14.75
N ILE A 208 -35.34 -24.47 14.75
CA ILE A 208 -34.40 -24.26 13.64
C ILE A 208 -34.74 -25.25 12.53
N VAL A 209 -35.15 -24.73 11.39
CA VAL A 209 -35.45 -25.52 10.18
C VAL A 209 -34.27 -25.39 9.21
N GLN A 210 -33.82 -26.51 8.67
CA GLN A 210 -32.79 -26.57 7.65
C GLN A 210 -33.29 -27.25 6.39
N GLN A 211 -33.08 -26.62 5.24
CA GLN A 211 -33.46 -27.17 3.94
C GLN A 211 -32.28 -27.09 2.97
N GLY A 212 -32.00 -28.18 2.28
CA GLY A 212 -31.07 -28.23 1.16
C GLY A 212 -31.76 -27.90 -0.16
N GLN A 213 -31.08 -27.17 -1.03
CA GLN A 213 -31.54 -26.86 -2.38
C GLN A 213 -30.33 -26.91 -3.33
N ASP A 214 -30.52 -27.40 -4.55
CA ASP A 214 -29.41 -27.59 -5.47
C ASP A 214 -28.90 -26.28 -6.05
N ASP A 215 -29.78 -25.46 -6.65
CA ASP A 215 -29.39 -24.20 -7.30
C ASP A 215 -30.41 -23.08 -7.01
N MET A 216 -29.90 -21.84 -6.92
CA MET A 216 -30.70 -20.64 -6.76
C MET A 216 -30.11 -19.47 -7.54
N VAL A 217 -30.96 -18.79 -8.31
CA VAL A 217 -30.58 -17.52 -8.93
C VAL A 217 -30.56 -16.44 -7.86
N TRP A 218 -29.44 -15.78 -7.74
CA TRP A 218 -29.20 -14.70 -6.77
C TRP A 218 -29.25 -13.35 -7.47
N PRO A 219 -30.26 -12.51 -7.23
CA PRO A 219 -30.43 -11.23 -7.90
C PRO A 219 -29.55 -10.15 -7.25
N VAL A 220 -28.25 -10.27 -7.38
CA VAL A 220 -27.27 -9.30 -6.86
C VAL A 220 -26.70 -8.47 -8.00
N SER A 221 -26.65 -7.16 -7.80
CA SER A 221 -26.11 -6.20 -8.77
C SER A 221 -24.57 -6.21 -8.87
N LEU A 222 -23.90 -7.07 -8.14
CA LEU A 222 -22.46 -7.16 -8.06
C LEU A 222 -21.84 -7.70 -9.35
N LYS A 223 -21.06 -6.87 -10.00
CA LYS A 223 -20.28 -7.29 -11.17
C LYS A 223 -19.02 -8.06 -10.74
N PRO A 224 -18.55 -9.04 -11.53
CA PRO A 224 -17.32 -9.80 -11.20
C PRO A 224 -16.08 -8.92 -11.00
N ASN A 225 -16.00 -7.77 -11.67
CA ASN A 225 -14.90 -6.81 -11.52
C ASN A 225 -14.80 -6.25 -10.08
N LEU A 226 -15.93 -5.94 -9.46
CA LEU A 226 -15.97 -5.45 -8.07
C LEU A 226 -15.50 -6.53 -7.07
N LEU A 227 -15.78 -7.79 -7.34
CA LEU A 227 -15.36 -8.90 -6.47
C LEU A 227 -13.85 -9.11 -6.46
N SER A 228 -13.18 -8.86 -7.59
CA SER A 228 -11.72 -8.92 -7.64
C SER A 228 -11.06 -7.80 -6.84
N ILE A 229 -11.70 -6.63 -6.75
CA ILE A 229 -11.25 -5.49 -5.93
C ILE A 229 -11.41 -5.82 -4.44
N LEU A 230 -12.52 -6.46 -4.07
CA LEU A 230 -12.85 -6.83 -2.70
C LEU A 230 -11.91 -7.86 -2.05
N SER A 231 -11.32 -8.72 -2.86
CA SER A 231 -10.38 -9.73 -2.38
C SER A 231 -8.97 -9.17 -2.13
N MET A 232 -8.67 -7.97 -2.64
CA MET A 232 -7.36 -7.33 -2.52
C MET A 232 -7.28 -6.43 -1.29
N ASP A 233 -6.05 -6.26 -0.77
CA ASP A 233 -5.81 -5.24 0.26
C ASP A 233 -6.02 -3.84 -0.34
N PRO A 234 -6.79 -2.95 0.31
CA PRO A 234 -7.03 -1.59 -0.19
C PRO A 234 -5.76 -0.82 -0.56
N GLN A 235 -4.65 -1.08 0.12
CA GLN A 235 -3.37 -0.42 -0.16
C GLN A 235 -2.76 -0.76 -1.53
N HIS A 236 -3.22 -1.85 -2.16
CA HIS A 236 -2.72 -2.32 -3.46
C HIS A 236 -3.59 -1.89 -4.65
N LEU A 237 -4.72 -1.27 -4.38
CA LEU A 237 -5.66 -0.83 -5.42
C LEU A 237 -5.22 0.46 -6.11
N ALA A 238 -5.69 0.68 -7.35
CA ALA A 238 -5.58 1.96 -8.03
C ALA A 238 -6.45 3.03 -7.37
N ILE A 239 -6.13 4.32 -7.58
CA ILE A 239 -6.91 5.44 -7.00
C ILE A 239 -8.37 5.39 -7.48
N GLU A 240 -8.57 5.07 -8.76
CA GLU A 240 -9.91 4.94 -9.35
C GLU A 240 -10.74 3.86 -8.65
N ASP A 241 -10.16 2.67 -8.44
CA ASP A 241 -10.80 1.56 -7.73
C ASP A 241 -11.13 1.93 -6.28
N LEU A 242 -10.22 2.66 -5.60
CA LEU A 242 -10.43 3.11 -4.22
C LEU A 242 -11.62 4.07 -4.10
N VAL A 243 -11.77 5.00 -5.05
CA VAL A 243 -12.89 5.96 -5.07
C VAL A 243 -14.20 5.24 -5.36
N GLU A 244 -14.25 4.43 -6.44
CA GLU A 244 -15.46 3.71 -6.84
C GLU A 244 -15.96 2.81 -5.70
N TYR A 245 -15.03 2.13 -5.04
CA TYR A 245 -15.41 1.19 -4.01
C TYR A 245 -15.76 1.87 -2.67
N SER A 246 -15.08 2.94 -2.28
CA SER A 246 -15.47 3.71 -1.08
C SER A 246 -16.87 4.29 -1.22
N GLU A 247 -17.23 4.78 -2.41
CA GLU A 247 -18.58 5.29 -2.69
C GLU A 247 -19.64 4.18 -2.60
N TYR A 248 -19.35 3.01 -3.16
CA TYR A 248 -20.23 1.83 -3.04
C TYR A 248 -20.46 1.44 -1.57
N LEU A 249 -19.42 1.42 -0.75
CA LEU A 249 -19.52 1.09 0.68
C LEU A 249 -20.37 2.12 1.45
N HIS A 250 -20.18 3.41 1.18
CA HIS A 250 -21.00 4.47 1.77
C HIS A 250 -22.49 4.32 1.41
N GLN A 251 -22.81 4.07 0.13
CA GLN A 251 -24.17 3.86 -0.33
C GLN A 251 -24.81 2.62 0.30
N SER A 252 -24.00 1.59 0.58
CA SER A 252 -24.43 0.34 1.21
C SER A 252 -24.47 0.41 2.74
N GLY A 253 -24.05 1.53 3.36
CA GLY A 253 -23.96 1.70 4.82
C GLY A 253 -22.91 0.78 5.47
N LEU A 254 -21.86 0.43 4.73
CA LEU A 254 -20.70 -0.33 5.20
C LEU A 254 -19.54 0.62 5.51
N ASP A 255 -18.55 0.11 6.27
CA ASP A 255 -17.36 0.87 6.64
C ASP A 255 -16.40 1.06 5.44
N ALA A 256 -16.29 2.29 4.94
CA ALA A 256 -15.39 2.67 3.86
C ALA A 256 -14.01 3.13 4.36
N ALA A 257 -13.80 3.25 5.68
CA ALA A 257 -12.59 3.82 6.26
C ALA A 257 -11.27 3.19 5.75
N PRO A 258 -11.12 1.86 5.58
CA PRO A 258 -9.89 1.27 5.06
C PRO A 258 -9.53 1.76 3.64
N TYR A 259 -10.53 2.00 2.79
CA TYR A 259 -10.36 2.46 1.40
C TYR A 259 -10.04 3.95 1.34
N GLU A 260 -10.70 4.76 2.16
CA GLU A 260 -10.39 6.18 2.32
C GLU A 260 -8.98 6.41 2.86
N LEU A 261 -8.56 5.59 3.83
CA LEU A 261 -7.20 5.62 4.36
C LEU A 261 -6.17 5.31 3.26
N ALA A 262 -6.40 4.24 2.48
CA ALA A 262 -5.53 3.87 1.38
C ALA A 262 -5.48 4.96 0.29
N PHE A 263 -6.62 5.59 -0.04
CA PHE A 263 -6.71 6.72 -0.96
C PHE A 263 -5.85 7.90 -0.51
N TRP A 264 -6.02 8.38 0.73
CA TRP A 264 -5.26 9.52 1.24
C TRP A 264 -3.78 9.21 1.41
N LYS A 265 -3.43 7.98 1.83
CA LYS A 265 -2.05 7.53 1.88
C LYS A 265 -1.39 7.63 0.50
N LYS A 266 -2.06 7.14 -0.55
CA LYS A 266 -1.55 7.11 -1.91
C LYS A 266 -1.41 8.51 -2.52
N ILE A 267 -2.40 9.39 -2.33
CA ILE A 267 -2.38 10.78 -2.79
C ILE A 267 -1.27 11.59 -2.11
N LEU A 268 -1.05 11.37 -0.81
CA LEU A 268 -0.08 12.14 -0.03
C LEU A 268 1.33 11.55 -0.04
N GLN A 269 1.53 10.33 -0.57
CA GLN A 269 2.84 9.68 -0.62
C GLN A 269 3.92 10.48 -1.37
N PRO A 270 3.65 11.14 -2.50
CA PRO A 270 4.62 12.05 -3.13
C PRO A 270 5.06 13.18 -2.19
N LEU A 271 4.12 13.80 -1.48
CA LEU A 271 4.41 14.85 -0.50
C LEU A 271 5.19 14.31 0.69
N ALA A 272 4.83 13.14 1.19
CA ALA A 272 5.54 12.44 2.26
C ALA A 272 7.00 12.20 1.88
N THR A 273 7.25 11.68 0.68
CA THR A 273 8.61 11.46 0.17
C THR A 273 9.41 12.75 0.10
N LEU A 274 8.84 13.83 -0.46
CA LEU A 274 9.49 15.13 -0.54
C LEU A 274 9.78 15.74 0.86
N SER A 275 8.87 15.57 1.82
CA SER A 275 9.07 16.03 3.19
C SER A 275 10.21 15.31 3.90
N LEU A 276 10.32 13.99 3.71
CA LEU A 276 11.42 13.19 4.24
C LEU A 276 12.76 13.59 3.61
N VAL A 277 12.80 13.85 2.31
CA VAL A 277 14.02 14.37 1.64
C VAL A 277 14.40 15.73 2.18
N PHE A 278 13.45 16.59 2.47
CA PHE A 278 13.72 17.89 3.08
C PHE A 278 14.36 17.75 4.46
N VAL A 279 13.92 16.77 5.26
CA VAL A 279 14.59 16.38 6.51
C VAL A 279 15.99 15.85 6.25
N ALA A 280 16.19 14.97 5.25
CA ALA A 280 17.53 14.47 4.89
C ALA A 280 18.51 15.59 4.57
N ILE A 281 18.10 16.55 3.73
CA ILE A 281 18.89 17.73 3.40
C ILE A 281 19.26 18.51 4.68
N SER A 282 18.28 18.70 5.57
CA SER A 282 18.46 19.42 6.82
C SER A 282 19.49 18.76 7.74
N PHE A 283 19.52 17.43 7.79
CA PHE A 283 20.53 16.67 8.52
C PHE A 283 21.95 16.83 7.93
N VAL A 284 22.07 16.89 6.60
CA VAL A 284 23.40 17.03 5.96
C VAL A 284 23.98 18.42 6.18
N PHE A 285 23.15 19.47 6.11
CA PHE A 285 23.59 20.86 6.27
C PHE A 285 23.56 21.37 7.72
N GLY A 286 22.88 20.64 8.63
CA GLY A 286 22.81 20.97 10.05
C GLY A 286 24.17 20.86 10.75
N SER A 287 24.23 21.33 11.99
CA SER A 287 25.45 21.66 12.77
C SER A 287 26.39 20.50 13.14
N THR A 288 26.27 19.32 12.56
CA THR A 288 27.06 18.15 12.97
C THR A 288 28.28 17.94 12.09
N ARG A 289 29.27 18.83 12.19
CA ARG A 289 30.60 18.68 11.54
C ARG A 289 31.37 17.42 11.93
N SER A 290 30.98 16.74 13.03
CA SER A 290 31.65 15.57 13.58
C SER A 290 30.96 14.24 13.35
N VAL A 291 29.77 14.20 12.69
CA VAL A 291 28.97 12.99 12.53
C VAL A 291 29.41 12.23 11.28
N THR A 292 29.76 10.94 11.46
CA THR A 292 30.14 10.05 10.36
C THR A 292 28.99 9.77 9.39
N LEU A 293 29.29 9.36 8.16
CA LEU A 293 28.27 8.96 7.17
C LEU A 293 27.34 7.88 7.72
N GLY A 294 27.89 6.87 8.40
CA GLY A 294 27.11 5.78 8.98
C GLY A 294 26.09 6.25 10.03
N GLN A 295 26.49 7.19 10.89
CA GLN A 295 25.58 7.77 11.88
C GLN A 295 24.44 8.56 11.23
N ARG A 296 24.74 9.32 10.16
CA ARG A 296 23.70 10.05 9.39
C ARG A 296 22.69 9.11 8.75
N VAL A 297 23.18 8.02 8.15
CA VAL A 297 22.33 6.98 7.56
C VAL A 297 21.48 6.32 8.63
N LEU A 298 22.05 5.93 9.77
CA LEU A 298 21.33 5.33 10.88
C LEU A 298 20.20 6.24 11.39
N VAL A 299 20.50 7.51 11.63
CA VAL A 299 19.47 8.48 12.06
C VAL A 299 18.39 8.64 10.99
N GLY A 300 18.79 8.70 9.71
CA GLY A 300 17.83 8.78 8.61
C GLY A 300 16.89 7.57 8.53
N VAL A 301 17.43 6.37 8.67
CA VAL A 301 16.62 5.14 8.72
C VAL A 301 15.66 5.18 9.91
N LEU A 302 16.13 5.57 11.10
CA LEU A 302 15.27 5.71 12.28
C LEU A 302 14.15 6.74 12.08
N VAL A 303 14.46 7.89 11.48
CA VAL A 303 13.45 8.91 11.16
C VAL A 303 12.44 8.40 10.14
N GLY A 304 12.91 7.72 9.08
CA GLY A 304 12.03 7.14 8.06
C GLY A 304 11.12 6.06 8.63
N LEU A 305 11.65 5.17 9.48
CA LEU A 305 10.85 4.16 10.17
C LEU A 305 9.84 4.79 11.13
N ALA A 306 10.28 5.76 11.95
CA ALA A 306 9.37 6.49 12.85
C ALA A 306 8.24 7.18 12.10
N PHE A 307 8.55 7.81 10.95
CA PHE A 307 7.55 8.42 10.08
C PHE A 307 6.53 7.39 9.57
N ASN A 308 6.99 6.25 9.08
CA ASN A 308 6.10 5.16 8.63
C ASN A 308 5.21 4.64 9.76
N TYR A 309 5.80 4.32 10.92
CA TYR A 309 5.01 3.83 12.07
C TYR A 309 3.99 4.86 12.56
N VAL A 310 4.36 6.15 12.56
CA VAL A 310 3.40 7.21 12.92
C VAL A 310 2.21 7.22 11.95
N GLN A 311 2.45 7.08 10.65
CA GLN A 311 1.37 7.00 9.67
C GLN A 311 0.52 5.73 9.83
N GLU A 312 1.14 4.59 10.10
CA GLU A 312 0.43 3.31 10.33
C GLU A 312 -0.43 3.33 11.59
N VAL A 313 -0.04 4.08 12.60
CA VAL A 313 -0.83 4.25 13.84
C VAL A 313 -1.92 5.31 13.67
N LEU A 314 -1.58 6.47 13.09
CA LEU A 314 -2.53 7.58 12.93
C LEU A 314 -3.64 7.25 11.91
N GLY A 315 -3.35 6.45 10.89
CA GLY A 315 -4.36 6.00 9.93
C GLY A 315 -5.56 5.36 10.62
N PRO A 316 -5.43 4.15 11.19
CA PRO A 316 -6.52 3.49 11.91
C PRO A 316 -7.05 4.30 13.11
N ALA A 317 -6.19 5.06 13.81
CA ALA A 317 -6.62 5.94 14.88
C ALA A 317 -7.65 6.99 14.41
N SER A 318 -7.55 7.45 13.16
CA SER A 318 -8.51 8.41 12.62
C SER A 318 -9.94 7.86 12.60
N SER A 319 -10.11 6.58 12.26
CA SER A 319 -11.42 5.91 12.26
C SER A 319 -11.98 5.73 13.68
N VAL A 320 -11.10 5.47 14.67
CA VAL A 320 -11.52 5.27 16.07
C VAL A 320 -11.87 6.59 16.75
N PHE A 321 -11.06 7.63 16.54
CA PHE A 321 -11.24 8.94 17.18
C PHE A 321 -12.09 9.94 16.36
N GLY A 322 -12.54 9.55 15.15
CA GLY A 322 -13.45 10.33 14.33
C GLY A 322 -12.85 11.58 13.67
N PHE A 323 -11.52 11.63 13.46
CA PHE A 323 -10.92 12.70 12.68
C PHE A 323 -10.65 12.25 11.23
N THR A 324 -10.55 13.20 10.31
CA THR A 324 -10.44 12.88 8.88
C THR A 324 -9.16 12.14 8.54
N PRO A 325 -9.19 11.08 7.68
CA PRO A 325 -8.01 10.36 7.20
C PRO A 325 -6.94 11.27 6.57
N LEU A 326 -7.36 12.35 5.92
CA LEU A 326 -6.46 13.39 5.40
C LEU A 326 -5.52 13.93 6.49
N LEU A 327 -6.04 14.25 7.67
CA LEU A 327 -5.24 14.79 8.77
C LEU A 327 -4.25 13.75 9.30
N ALA A 328 -4.63 12.49 9.34
CA ALA A 328 -3.75 11.40 9.79
C ALA A 328 -2.44 11.34 8.99
N TYR A 329 -2.51 11.51 7.68
CA TYR A 329 -1.34 11.47 6.80
C TYR A 329 -0.67 12.83 6.62
N LEU A 330 -1.42 13.94 6.68
CA LEU A 330 -0.88 15.30 6.49
C LEU A 330 -0.07 15.78 7.71
N MET A 331 -0.49 15.45 8.93
CA MET A 331 0.20 15.90 10.17
C MET A 331 1.68 15.47 10.21
N PRO A 332 2.06 14.21 10.00
CA PRO A 332 3.47 13.81 10.00
C PRO A 332 4.28 14.54 8.93
N ILE A 333 3.68 14.79 7.76
CA ILE A 333 4.31 15.53 6.66
C ILE A 333 4.63 16.96 7.10
N LEU A 334 3.66 17.66 7.70
CA LEU A 334 3.83 19.03 8.20
C LEU A 334 4.89 19.11 9.30
N VAL A 335 4.93 18.14 10.21
CA VAL A 335 5.95 18.05 11.26
C VAL A 335 7.34 17.89 10.65
N CYS A 336 7.50 17.01 9.63
CA CYS A 336 8.76 16.84 8.92
C CYS A 336 9.20 18.13 8.20
N VAL A 337 8.28 18.80 7.51
CA VAL A 337 8.58 20.06 6.81
C VAL A 337 8.96 21.17 7.81
N ALA A 338 8.21 21.31 8.89
CA ALA A 338 8.49 22.33 9.93
C ALA A 338 9.83 22.04 10.62
N GLY A 339 10.09 20.80 11.01
CA GLY A 339 11.35 20.38 11.62
C GLY A 339 12.55 20.59 10.69
N GLY A 340 12.43 20.17 9.42
CA GLY A 340 13.45 20.40 8.41
C GLY A 340 13.71 21.89 8.16
N ALA A 341 12.67 22.71 8.04
CA ALA A 341 12.80 24.16 7.88
C ALA A 341 13.49 24.82 9.08
N TRP A 342 13.12 24.41 10.29
CA TRP A 342 13.76 24.91 11.52
C TRP A 342 15.25 24.57 11.56
N MET A 343 15.62 23.32 11.24
CA MET A 343 17.02 22.87 11.18
C MET A 343 17.83 23.64 10.12
N LEU A 344 17.26 23.84 8.91
CA LEU A 344 17.92 24.58 7.83
C LEU A 344 18.12 26.06 8.18
N ARG A 345 17.16 26.71 8.87
CA ARG A 345 17.31 28.10 9.33
C ARG A 345 18.44 28.25 10.33
N LYS A 346 18.69 27.22 11.16
CA LYS A 346 19.78 27.22 12.12
C LYS A 346 21.15 26.95 11.49
N ALA A 347 21.18 26.33 10.29
CA ALA A 347 22.40 25.97 9.55
C ALA A 347 22.85 27.05 8.54
N GLY A 348 21.99 27.97 8.16
CA GLY A 348 22.28 29.08 7.22
C GLY A 348 22.66 30.36 7.92
#